data_5190c17ecc61a958fce048d5a702451a
#
_entry.id   5190c17ecc61a958fce048d5a702451a
#
_cell.length_a   1.000
_cell.length_b   1.000
_cell.length_c   1.000
_cell.angle_alpha   90.00
_cell.angle_beta   90.00
_cell.angle_gamma   90.00
#
_symmetry.space_group_name_H-M   'P 1'
#
loop_
_entity.id
_entity.type
_entity.pdbx_description
1 polymer ?
#
loop_
_entity_poly.entity_id
_entity_poly.type
_entity_poly.pdbx_seq_one_letter_code
_entity_poly.pdbx_strand_id
1 'polypeptide(L)'
;MQTLYSLIFFKDDQPLSCRIVRMEISDLPQILAFQQEIYQNLPDRDILFPLPQDNWEYMMNHGFTLAVFPEESDRLAYLIGCLYPKREENLGLDVGLRDDELDQVGQLEIAMASPDFRGYHMHSRMCSVCVDLFKQDGRTRFILSTVSPRNLPSLKALQSAGLQPLVEKEKYGGKLRYVMFRAI
;
A
#
# COMPACT_ATOMS: atom_id res chain seq x y z
N MET A 1 -14.35 -6.98 9.25
CA MET A 1 -14.36 -6.43 7.86
C MET A 1 -15.57 -5.52 7.63
N GLN A 2 -15.37 -4.34 7.08
CA GLN A 2 -16.42 -3.40 6.69
C GLN A 2 -16.31 -3.07 5.20
N THR A 3 -17.36 -3.39 4.42
CA THR A 3 -17.43 -3.00 3.01
C THR A 3 -17.63 -1.49 2.91
N LEU A 4 -16.76 -0.82 2.17
CA LEU A 4 -16.83 0.63 1.96
C LEU A 4 -17.67 0.97 0.72
N TYR A 5 -17.38 0.32 -0.41
CA TYR A 5 -18.06 0.49 -1.69
C TYR A 5 -17.59 -0.58 -2.68
N SER A 6 -18.21 -0.63 -3.86
CA SER A 6 -17.82 -1.50 -4.96
C SER A 6 -17.12 -0.71 -6.08
N LEU A 7 -16.18 -1.35 -6.74
CA LEU A 7 -15.47 -0.85 -7.92
C LEU A 7 -15.47 -1.91 -9.02
N ILE A 8 -15.42 -1.44 -10.28
CA ILE A 8 -15.16 -2.31 -11.42
C ILE A 8 -13.71 -2.07 -11.88
N PHE A 9 -12.95 -3.15 -11.93
CA PHE A 9 -11.61 -3.18 -12.51
C PHE A 9 -11.67 -3.81 -13.90
N PHE A 10 -10.72 -3.46 -14.76
CA PHE A 10 -10.68 -3.96 -16.13
C PHE A 10 -9.33 -4.58 -16.45
N LYS A 11 -9.37 -5.71 -17.17
CA LYS A 11 -8.23 -6.32 -17.83
C LYS A 11 -8.64 -6.69 -19.25
N ASP A 12 -7.97 -6.11 -20.25
CA ASP A 12 -8.25 -6.37 -21.66
C ASP A 12 -9.77 -6.28 -21.97
N ASP A 13 -10.42 -5.19 -21.52
CA ASP A 13 -11.86 -4.93 -21.61
C ASP A 13 -12.77 -5.93 -20.85
N GLN A 14 -12.19 -6.86 -20.10
CA GLN A 14 -12.94 -7.77 -19.23
C GLN A 14 -13.20 -7.09 -17.87
N PRO A 15 -14.46 -6.81 -17.51
CA PRO A 15 -14.79 -6.21 -16.22
C PRO A 15 -14.71 -7.25 -15.10
N LEU A 16 -14.26 -6.79 -13.93
CA LEU A 16 -14.31 -7.53 -12.67
C LEU A 16 -14.90 -6.64 -11.59
N SER A 17 -16.12 -6.94 -11.19
CA SER A 17 -16.78 -6.25 -10.07
C SER A 17 -16.16 -6.71 -8.75
N CYS A 18 -15.75 -5.76 -7.91
CA CYS A 18 -15.08 -6.03 -6.65
C CYS A 18 -15.65 -5.18 -5.51
N ARG A 19 -15.68 -5.76 -4.32
CA ARG A 19 -15.91 -5.06 -3.05
C ARG A 19 -14.59 -4.50 -2.54
N ILE A 20 -14.57 -3.25 -2.11
CA ILE A 20 -13.49 -2.64 -1.37
C ILE A 20 -13.84 -2.68 0.10
N VAL A 21 -13.00 -3.32 0.88
CA VAL A 21 -13.26 -3.64 2.28
C VAL A 21 -12.18 -3.01 3.15
N ARG A 22 -12.59 -2.36 4.23
CA ARG A 22 -11.67 -1.99 5.32
C ARG A 22 -11.49 -3.20 6.23
N MET A 23 -10.24 -3.65 6.36
CA MET A 23 -9.89 -4.76 7.23
C MET A 23 -9.82 -4.28 8.68
N GLU A 24 -10.21 -5.14 9.60
CA GLU A 24 -10.18 -4.93 11.04
C GLU A 24 -9.16 -5.86 11.69
N ILE A 25 -8.81 -5.60 12.95
CA ILE A 25 -7.79 -6.40 13.67
C ILE A 25 -8.15 -7.90 13.72
N SER A 26 -9.44 -8.23 13.73
CA SER A 26 -9.92 -9.62 13.67
C SER A 26 -9.57 -10.33 12.35
N ASP A 27 -9.27 -9.57 11.30
CA ASP A 27 -8.92 -10.12 9.97
C ASP A 27 -7.41 -10.34 9.80
N LEU A 28 -6.61 -10.02 10.83
CA LEU A 28 -5.16 -10.14 10.81
C LEU A 28 -4.65 -11.53 10.39
N PRO A 29 -5.24 -12.65 10.84
CA PRO A 29 -4.83 -13.97 10.38
C PRO A 29 -4.95 -14.15 8.85
N GLN A 30 -5.99 -13.60 8.23
CA GLN A 30 -6.17 -13.63 6.77
C GLN A 30 -5.12 -12.78 6.06
N ILE A 31 -4.79 -11.61 6.60
CA ILE A 31 -3.75 -10.71 6.08
C ILE A 31 -2.39 -11.40 6.09
N LEU A 32 -2.01 -12.01 7.21
CA LEU A 32 -0.74 -12.71 7.36
C LEU A 32 -0.64 -13.92 6.43
N ALA A 33 -1.70 -14.70 6.30
CA ALA A 33 -1.77 -15.82 5.37
C ALA A 33 -1.60 -15.35 3.92
N PHE A 34 -2.28 -14.28 3.52
CA PHE A 34 -2.14 -13.69 2.18
C PHE A 34 -0.73 -13.15 1.94
N GLN A 35 -0.14 -12.45 2.91
CA GLN A 35 1.25 -11.98 2.82
C GLN A 35 2.22 -13.15 2.59
N GLN A 36 2.06 -14.23 3.36
CA GLN A 36 2.92 -15.41 3.24
C GLN A 36 2.77 -16.09 1.88
N GLU A 37 1.53 -16.26 1.39
CA GLU A 37 1.24 -16.81 0.06
C GLU A 37 1.94 -15.99 -1.03
N ILE A 38 1.75 -14.65 -1.02
CA ILE A 38 2.36 -13.76 -2.01
C ILE A 38 3.87 -13.83 -1.93
N TYR A 39 4.46 -13.71 -0.73
CA TYR A 39 5.91 -13.70 -0.56
C TYR A 39 6.58 -15.00 -1.01
N GLN A 40 5.95 -16.15 -0.73
CA GLN A 40 6.49 -17.47 -1.14
C GLN A 40 6.50 -17.64 -2.67
N ASN A 41 5.54 -17.03 -3.37
CA ASN A 41 5.37 -17.14 -4.81
C ASN A 41 6.03 -15.98 -5.61
N LEU A 42 6.77 -15.07 -4.94
CA LEU A 42 7.49 -14.01 -5.64
C LEU A 42 8.74 -14.56 -6.36
N PRO A 43 8.91 -14.27 -7.66
CA PRO A 43 10.14 -14.60 -8.39
C PRO A 43 11.36 -13.86 -7.82
N ASP A 44 11.17 -12.62 -7.40
CA ASP A 44 12.18 -11.77 -6.76
C ASP A 44 11.65 -11.31 -5.41
N ARG A 45 12.15 -11.93 -4.33
CA ARG A 45 11.73 -11.61 -2.96
C ARG A 45 12.24 -10.26 -2.46
N ASP A 46 13.20 -9.65 -3.15
CA ASP A 46 13.72 -8.34 -2.76
C ASP A 46 12.76 -7.19 -3.07
N ILE A 47 11.75 -7.42 -3.90
CA ILE A 47 10.76 -6.40 -4.24
C ILE A 47 9.70 -6.19 -3.14
N LEU A 48 9.54 -7.14 -2.22
CA LEU A 48 8.62 -7.07 -1.09
C LEU A 48 9.37 -7.30 0.22
N PHE A 49 9.12 -6.47 1.20
CA PHE A 49 9.54 -6.67 2.57
C PHE A 49 8.32 -7.09 3.40
N PRO A 50 8.19 -8.38 3.79
CA PRO A 50 7.06 -8.83 4.57
C PRO A 50 7.09 -8.22 5.96
N LEU A 51 5.94 -7.72 6.41
CA LEU A 51 5.83 -7.09 7.72
C LEU A 51 5.60 -8.12 8.82
N PRO A 52 6.26 -8.01 9.98
CA PRO A 52 5.92 -8.73 11.19
C PRO A 52 4.48 -8.45 11.65
N GLN A 53 3.93 -9.32 12.48
CA GLN A 53 2.56 -9.20 12.97
C GLN A 53 2.33 -7.88 13.73
N ASP A 54 3.24 -7.48 14.60
CA ASP A 54 3.16 -6.25 15.39
C ASP A 54 3.16 -4.97 14.53
N ASN A 55 3.84 -4.97 13.38
CA ASN A 55 3.78 -3.88 12.41
C ASN A 55 2.39 -3.81 11.76
N TRP A 56 1.78 -4.96 11.44
CA TRP A 56 0.40 -4.99 10.95
C TRP A 56 -0.59 -4.47 12.00
N GLU A 57 -0.45 -4.90 13.27
CA GLU A 57 -1.27 -4.42 14.38
C GLU A 57 -1.14 -2.91 14.57
N TYR A 58 0.11 -2.40 14.54
CA TYR A 58 0.35 -0.96 14.58
C TYR A 58 -0.35 -0.22 13.44
N MET A 59 -0.15 -0.70 12.21
CA MET A 59 -0.74 -0.07 11.01
C MET A 59 -2.27 -0.04 11.06
N MET A 60 -2.90 -1.13 11.51
CA MET A 60 -4.36 -1.19 11.62
C MET A 60 -4.93 -0.27 12.71
N ASN A 61 -4.16 -0.01 13.77
CA ASN A 61 -4.54 0.91 14.86
C ASN A 61 -4.23 2.38 14.56
N HIS A 62 -3.23 2.66 13.70
CA HIS A 62 -2.75 4.02 13.41
C HIS A 62 -2.86 4.38 11.92
N GLY A 63 -3.76 3.73 11.22
CA GLY A 63 -3.98 3.94 9.81
C GLY A 63 -5.18 3.15 9.30
N PHE A 64 -5.03 2.50 8.16
CA PHE A 64 -6.05 1.64 7.58
C PHE A 64 -5.46 0.61 6.63
N THR A 65 -6.12 -0.52 6.53
CA THR A 65 -5.81 -1.57 5.55
C THR A 65 -7.04 -1.81 4.68
N LEU A 66 -6.85 -1.71 3.36
CA LEU A 66 -7.90 -1.96 2.39
C LEU A 66 -7.63 -3.25 1.63
N ALA A 67 -8.68 -4.03 1.45
CA ALA A 67 -8.69 -5.26 0.68
C ALA A 67 -9.67 -5.15 -0.49
N VAL A 68 -9.35 -5.87 -1.57
CA VAL A 68 -10.21 -6.00 -2.75
C VAL A 68 -10.62 -7.45 -2.87
N PHE A 69 -11.92 -7.69 -2.87
CA PHE A 69 -12.52 -9.00 -3.10
C PHE A 69 -13.41 -8.95 -4.34
N PRO A 70 -13.31 -9.90 -5.29
CA PRO A 70 -14.33 -10.04 -6.32
C PRO A 70 -15.71 -10.22 -5.67
N GLU A 71 -16.77 -9.65 -6.26
CA GLU A 71 -18.13 -9.68 -5.69
C GLU A 71 -18.62 -11.10 -5.39
N GLU A 72 -18.27 -12.04 -6.26
CA GLU A 72 -18.73 -13.43 -6.18
C GLU A 72 -17.72 -14.35 -5.47
N SER A 73 -16.76 -13.79 -4.74
CA SER A 73 -15.67 -14.57 -4.12
C SER A 73 -15.22 -13.96 -2.80
N ASP A 74 -14.88 -14.82 -1.85
CA ASP A 74 -14.20 -14.42 -0.61
C ASP A 74 -12.66 -14.53 -0.73
N ARG A 75 -12.17 -14.69 -1.95
CA ARG A 75 -10.75 -14.74 -2.26
C ARG A 75 -10.17 -13.33 -2.31
N LEU A 76 -9.13 -13.08 -1.53
CA LEU A 76 -8.44 -11.78 -1.50
C LEU A 76 -7.66 -11.58 -2.82
N ALA A 77 -8.08 -10.59 -3.60
CA ALA A 77 -7.45 -10.26 -4.87
C ALA A 77 -6.28 -9.28 -4.71
N TYR A 78 -6.43 -8.32 -3.78
CA TYR A 78 -5.44 -7.27 -3.55
C TYR A 78 -5.57 -6.74 -2.13
N LEU A 79 -4.44 -6.29 -1.57
CA LEU A 79 -4.38 -5.67 -0.25
C LEU A 79 -3.37 -4.52 -0.25
N ILE A 80 -3.72 -3.44 0.43
CA ILE A 80 -2.83 -2.30 0.68
C ILE A 80 -2.97 -1.83 2.13
N GLY A 81 -1.84 -1.69 2.79
CA GLY A 81 -1.75 -1.13 4.14
C GLY A 81 -1.18 0.28 4.12
N CYS A 82 -1.82 1.16 4.87
CA CYS A 82 -1.48 2.57 5.01
C CYS A 82 -1.44 2.96 6.48
N LEU A 83 -0.53 3.85 6.86
CA LEU A 83 -0.37 4.27 8.25
C LEU A 83 0.08 5.72 8.41
N TYR A 84 -0.12 6.26 9.59
CA TYR A 84 0.61 7.40 10.12
C TYR A 84 1.83 6.86 10.88
N PRO A 85 3.05 7.10 10.38
CA PRO A 85 4.24 6.42 10.91
C PRO A 85 4.65 6.98 12.26
N LYS A 86 5.31 6.14 13.07
CA LYS A 86 6.11 6.61 14.19
C LYS A 86 7.24 7.50 13.69
N ARG A 87 7.74 8.41 14.55
CA ARG A 87 8.80 9.36 14.17
C ARG A 87 10.02 8.65 13.57
N GLU A 88 10.52 7.61 14.22
CA GLU A 88 11.73 6.88 13.81
C GLU A 88 11.59 6.12 12.49
N GLU A 89 10.35 5.79 12.09
CA GLU A 89 10.02 5.07 10.85
C GLU A 89 9.46 6.00 9.76
N ASN A 90 9.40 7.30 10.06
CA ASN A 90 8.77 8.28 9.19
C ASN A 90 9.65 8.59 7.98
N LEU A 91 9.16 8.25 6.79
CA LEU A 91 9.86 8.53 5.52
C LEU A 91 10.03 10.02 5.25
N GLY A 92 9.31 10.89 5.95
CA GLY A 92 9.51 12.33 5.91
C GLY A 92 10.93 12.74 6.31
N LEU A 93 11.57 12.00 7.22
CA LEU A 93 12.98 12.19 7.59
C LEU A 93 13.93 11.94 6.42
N ASP A 94 13.60 10.97 5.56
CA ASP A 94 14.42 10.63 4.39
C ASP A 94 14.38 11.71 3.31
N VAL A 95 13.32 12.49 3.26
CA VAL A 95 13.10 13.55 2.26
C VAL A 95 13.30 14.97 2.83
N GLY A 96 13.75 15.08 4.08
CA GLY A 96 14.10 16.35 4.71
C GLY A 96 12.92 17.19 5.19
N LEU A 97 11.78 16.57 5.50
CA LEU A 97 10.68 17.27 6.17
C LEU A 97 11.11 17.72 7.58
N ARG A 98 10.61 18.88 7.97
CA ARG A 98 10.84 19.43 9.32
C ARG A 98 10.04 18.64 10.37
N ASP A 99 10.46 18.74 11.61
CA ASP A 99 9.84 18.03 12.74
C ASP A 99 8.33 18.31 12.89
N ASP A 100 7.92 19.55 12.64
CA ASP A 100 6.52 19.99 12.69
C ASP A 100 5.68 19.51 11.48
N GLU A 101 6.31 18.93 10.46
CA GLU A 101 5.68 18.38 9.27
C GLU A 101 5.49 16.85 9.35
N LEU A 102 6.27 16.17 10.23
CA LEU A 102 6.25 14.70 10.31
C LEU A 102 4.89 14.14 10.71
N ASP A 103 4.13 14.84 11.55
CA ASP A 103 2.79 14.43 11.96
C ASP A 103 1.74 14.54 10.84
N GLN A 104 2.12 15.16 9.71
CA GLN A 104 1.27 15.36 8.55
C GLN A 104 1.59 14.35 7.43
N VAL A 105 2.40 13.33 7.72
CA VAL A 105 2.79 12.27 6.78
C VAL A 105 1.85 11.08 6.86
N GLY A 106 1.29 10.69 5.71
CA GLY A 106 0.67 9.39 5.50
C GLY A 106 1.58 8.51 4.65
N GLN A 107 1.73 7.23 5.01
CA GLN A 107 2.53 6.28 4.26
C GLN A 107 1.67 5.19 3.62
N LEU A 108 1.91 4.94 2.32
CA LEU A 108 1.49 3.72 1.66
C LEU A 108 2.58 2.68 1.94
N GLU A 109 2.35 1.84 2.95
CA GLU A 109 3.41 1.02 3.56
C GLU A 109 3.67 -0.27 2.79
N ILE A 110 2.62 -1.01 2.49
CA ILE A 110 2.73 -2.31 1.82
C ILE A 110 1.56 -2.52 0.87
N ALA A 111 1.83 -3.12 -0.30
CA ALA A 111 0.81 -3.50 -1.25
C ALA A 111 1.10 -4.87 -1.85
N MET A 112 0.08 -5.71 -1.94
CA MET A 112 0.18 -7.08 -2.45
C MET A 112 -0.98 -7.39 -3.38
N ALA A 113 -0.70 -8.09 -4.48
CA ALA A 113 -1.70 -8.52 -5.44
C ALA A 113 -1.58 -10.03 -5.68
N SER A 114 -2.70 -10.74 -5.60
CA SER A 114 -2.74 -12.14 -5.98
C SER A 114 -2.36 -12.30 -7.46
N PRO A 115 -1.53 -13.30 -7.81
CA PRO A 115 -1.12 -13.55 -9.19
C PRO A 115 -2.30 -13.71 -10.15
N ASP A 116 -3.41 -14.30 -9.69
CA ASP A 116 -4.61 -14.56 -10.50
C ASP A 116 -5.33 -13.28 -10.96
N PHE A 117 -5.12 -12.18 -10.23
CA PHE A 117 -5.74 -10.89 -10.51
C PHE A 117 -4.78 -9.85 -11.07
N ARG A 118 -3.63 -10.28 -11.58
CA ARG A 118 -2.69 -9.38 -12.28
C ARG A 118 -3.28 -8.88 -13.59
N GLY A 119 -2.94 -7.65 -13.95
CA GLY A 119 -3.44 -7.00 -15.18
C GLY A 119 -4.74 -6.21 -14.99
N TYR A 120 -5.43 -6.33 -13.86
CA TYR A 120 -6.62 -5.52 -13.55
C TYR A 120 -6.29 -4.12 -13.03
N HIS A 121 -5.05 -3.71 -13.01
CA HIS A 121 -4.59 -2.39 -12.56
C HIS A 121 -5.03 -2.00 -11.13
N MET A 122 -5.32 -3.00 -10.28
CA MET A 122 -5.79 -2.78 -8.91
C MET A 122 -4.85 -1.89 -8.10
N HIS A 123 -3.52 -2.11 -8.24
CA HIS A 123 -2.54 -1.34 -7.48
C HIS A 123 -2.61 0.16 -7.78
N SER A 124 -2.64 0.56 -9.04
CA SER A 124 -2.76 1.97 -9.44
C SER A 124 -4.05 2.60 -8.89
N ARG A 125 -5.17 1.89 -9.03
CA ARG A 125 -6.47 2.38 -8.58
C ARG A 125 -6.53 2.50 -7.07
N MET A 126 -6.01 1.51 -6.34
CA MET A 126 -6.03 1.49 -4.88
C MET A 126 -5.06 2.50 -4.27
N CYS A 127 -3.90 2.76 -4.88
CA CYS A 127 -3.03 3.87 -4.47
C CYS A 127 -3.78 5.22 -4.53
N SER A 128 -4.53 5.47 -5.61
CA SER A 128 -5.34 6.69 -5.73
C SER A 128 -6.42 6.77 -4.66
N VAL A 129 -7.12 5.66 -4.39
CA VAL A 129 -8.12 5.57 -3.31
C VAL A 129 -7.49 5.91 -1.95
N CYS A 130 -6.32 5.36 -1.64
CA CYS A 130 -5.63 5.65 -0.38
C CYS A 130 -5.21 7.11 -0.27
N VAL A 131 -4.71 7.71 -1.36
CA VAL A 131 -4.39 9.14 -1.41
C VAL A 131 -5.64 9.99 -1.13
N ASP A 132 -6.77 9.65 -1.73
CA ASP A 132 -8.02 10.38 -1.51
C ASP A 132 -8.55 10.23 -0.07
N LEU A 133 -8.40 9.07 0.54
CA LEU A 133 -8.72 8.87 1.96
C LEU A 133 -7.82 9.71 2.87
N PHE A 134 -6.52 9.78 2.61
CA PHE A 134 -5.61 10.64 3.35
C PHE A 134 -5.95 12.13 3.17
N LYS A 135 -6.41 12.57 1.99
CA LYS A 135 -6.87 13.96 1.80
C LYS A 135 -8.12 14.28 2.62
N GLN A 136 -9.02 13.31 2.74
CA GLN A 136 -10.30 13.51 3.45
C GLN A 136 -10.13 13.65 4.97
N ASP A 137 -9.03 13.17 5.54
CA ASP A 137 -8.79 13.28 6.98
C ASP A 137 -8.43 14.70 7.44
N GLY A 138 -8.05 15.58 6.49
CA GLY A 138 -7.71 16.99 6.74
C GLY A 138 -6.39 17.21 7.49
N ARG A 139 -5.72 16.14 7.92
CA ARG A 139 -4.44 16.15 8.64
C ARG A 139 -3.25 15.98 7.70
N THR A 140 -3.40 15.06 6.74
CA THR A 140 -2.30 14.64 5.86
C THR A 140 -1.98 15.72 4.83
N ARG A 141 -0.73 16.06 4.69
CA ARG A 141 -0.19 16.98 3.67
C ARG A 141 0.84 16.33 2.76
N PHE A 142 1.43 15.24 3.20
CA PHE A 142 2.49 14.54 2.50
C PHE A 142 2.18 13.05 2.45
N ILE A 143 2.22 12.48 1.25
CA ILE A 143 2.09 11.03 1.03
C ILE A 143 3.43 10.49 0.62
N LEU A 144 3.90 9.47 1.36
CA LEU A 144 5.16 8.81 1.08
C LEU A 144 4.98 7.29 0.92
N SER A 145 5.93 6.68 0.24
CA SER A 145 6.03 5.24 0.07
C SER A 145 7.46 4.86 -0.29
N THR A 146 7.81 3.59 -0.17
CA THR A 146 9.05 3.07 -0.72
C THR A 146 8.77 2.04 -1.81
N VAL A 147 9.62 2.00 -2.83
CA VAL A 147 9.54 0.99 -3.88
C VAL A 147 10.93 0.57 -4.36
N SER A 148 11.11 -0.72 -4.64
CA SER A 148 12.33 -1.19 -5.31
C SER A 148 12.41 -0.61 -6.72
N PRO A 149 13.56 -0.07 -7.16
CA PRO A 149 13.75 0.37 -8.55
C PRO A 149 13.47 -0.73 -9.58
N ARG A 150 13.59 -2.00 -9.19
CA ARG A 150 13.30 -3.17 -10.03
C ARG A 150 11.81 -3.51 -10.11
N ASN A 151 10.99 -3.01 -9.18
CA ASN A 151 9.55 -3.26 -9.17
C ASN A 151 8.82 -2.22 -10.04
N LEU A 152 9.02 -2.30 -11.35
CA LEU A 152 8.43 -1.36 -12.31
C LEU A 152 6.90 -1.27 -12.25
N PRO A 153 6.14 -2.39 -12.04
CA PRO A 153 4.69 -2.29 -11.89
C PRO A 153 4.27 -1.43 -10.69
N SER A 154 4.92 -1.61 -9.54
CA SER A 154 4.63 -0.82 -8.33
C SER A 154 5.06 0.65 -8.50
N LEU A 155 6.23 0.89 -9.09
CA LEU A 155 6.70 2.24 -9.38
C LEU A 155 5.69 3.01 -10.25
N LYS A 156 5.23 2.40 -11.36
CA LYS A 156 4.21 3.00 -12.24
C LYS A 156 2.88 3.24 -11.51
N ALA A 157 2.47 2.34 -10.63
CA ALA A 157 1.25 2.49 -9.85
C ALA A 157 1.32 3.68 -8.90
N LEU A 158 2.43 3.84 -8.16
CA LEU A 158 2.65 5.00 -7.29
C LEU A 158 2.73 6.30 -8.09
N GLN A 159 3.40 6.29 -9.25
CA GLN A 159 3.45 7.46 -10.14
C GLN A 159 2.07 7.84 -10.68
N SER A 160 1.22 6.87 -11.04
CA SER A 160 -0.15 7.15 -11.49
C SER A 160 -1.02 7.77 -10.38
N ALA A 161 -0.69 7.50 -9.11
CA ALA A 161 -1.30 8.16 -7.96
C ALA A 161 -0.63 9.50 -7.62
N GLY A 162 0.29 9.99 -8.45
CA GLY A 162 0.95 11.29 -8.35
C GLY A 162 2.18 11.33 -7.44
N LEU A 163 2.64 10.20 -6.90
CA LEU A 163 3.89 10.15 -6.17
C LEU A 163 5.08 10.14 -7.15
N GLN A 164 6.12 10.90 -6.86
CA GLN A 164 7.34 10.92 -7.65
C GLN A 164 8.54 10.43 -6.83
N PRO A 165 9.53 9.75 -7.44
CA PRO A 165 10.75 9.39 -6.75
C PRO A 165 11.52 10.66 -6.38
N LEU A 166 11.81 10.86 -5.11
CA LEU A 166 12.51 12.04 -4.62
C LEU A 166 13.94 11.70 -4.16
N VAL A 167 14.12 10.58 -3.48
CA VAL A 167 15.41 10.14 -2.95
C VAL A 167 15.58 8.65 -3.23
N GLU A 168 16.82 8.23 -3.45
CA GLU A 168 17.23 6.83 -3.47
C GLU A 168 18.01 6.51 -2.19
N LYS A 169 17.60 5.49 -1.47
CA LYS A 169 18.22 5.07 -0.20
C LYS A 169 18.26 3.56 -0.03
N GLU A 170 19.24 3.09 0.71
CA GLU A 170 19.23 1.73 1.24
C GLU A 170 18.30 1.66 2.46
N LYS A 171 17.37 0.71 2.43
CA LYS A 171 16.41 0.41 3.50
C LYS A 171 16.31 -1.11 3.70
N TYR A 172 15.66 -1.54 4.76
CA TYR A 172 15.34 -2.96 4.99
C TYR A 172 16.56 -3.90 4.88
N GLY A 173 17.68 -3.52 5.52
CA GLY A 173 18.89 -4.34 5.51
C GLY A 173 19.73 -4.22 4.23
N GLY A 174 19.87 -3.01 3.67
CA GLY A 174 20.71 -2.73 2.52
C GLY A 174 20.03 -2.86 1.16
N LYS A 175 18.70 -2.94 1.15
CA LYS A 175 17.93 -3.00 -0.10
C LYS A 175 17.69 -1.60 -0.67
N LEU A 176 18.11 -1.37 -1.90
CA LEU A 176 17.91 -0.09 -2.58
C LEU A 176 16.41 0.17 -2.80
N ARG A 177 15.96 1.39 -2.46
CA ARG A 177 14.59 1.86 -2.59
C ARG A 177 14.53 3.30 -3.09
N TYR A 178 13.58 3.59 -3.95
CA TYR A 178 13.11 4.96 -4.13
C TYR A 178 12.18 5.32 -2.96
N VAL A 179 12.41 6.47 -2.35
CA VAL A 179 11.43 7.12 -1.49
C VAL A 179 10.56 7.98 -2.38
N MET A 180 9.31 7.56 -2.51
CA MET A 180 8.29 8.23 -3.33
C MET A 180 7.60 9.29 -2.49
N PHE A 181 7.32 10.45 -3.09
CA PHE A 181 6.77 11.61 -2.41
C PHE A 181 5.67 12.28 -3.22
N ARG A 182 4.64 12.76 -2.52
CA ARG A 182 3.60 13.64 -3.04
C ARG A 182 3.14 14.61 -1.95
N ALA A 183 3.13 15.92 -2.23
CA ALA A 183 2.38 16.91 -1.44
C ALA A 183 0.90 16.93 -1.90
N ILE A 184 -0.04 17.07 -0.97
CA ILE A 184 -1.49 17.10 -1.24
C ILE A 184 -2.19 18.29 -0.56
#